data_17f3aa1396248e7f34d0c065bb7ac822
#
_entry.id   17f3aa1396248e7f34d0c065bb7ac822
#
_cell.length_a   1.000
_cell.length_b   1.000
_cell.length_c   1.000
_cell.angle_alpha   90.00
_cell.angle_beta   90.00
_cell.angle_gamma   90.00
#
_symmetry.space_group_name_H-M   'P 1'
#
loop_
_entity.id
_entity.type
_entity.pdbx_description
1 polymer ?
#
loop_
_entity_poly.entity_id
_entity_poly.type
_entity_poly.pdbx_seq_one_letter_code
_entity_poly.pdbx_strand_id
1 'polypeptide(L)'
;MQEAGVAAYPVQNCADLRRDENLRDFGFFQQLEQAECGPMPYDGPAYRLDRTPGQQSAAPNLGQHTDEVLSSLLGLSAAQIRALRDDNVLY
;
A
#
# COMPACT_ATOMS: atom_id res chain seq x y z
N MET A 1 -22.44 2.66 -27.35
CA MET A 1 -21.35 1.81 -27.88
C MET A 1 -21.27 0.51 -27.09
N GLN A 2 -21.21 0.52 -25.77
CA GLN A 2 -21.18 -0.70 -24.94
C GLN A 2 -22.41 -1.60 -25.16
N GLU A 3 -23.61 -1.02 -25.25
CA GLU A 3 -24.85 -1.75 -25.56
C GLU A 3 -24.81 -2.48 -26.91
N ALA A 4 -23.98 -2.00 -27.84
CA ALA A 4 -23.73 -2.63 -29.14
C ALA A 4 -22.52 -3.60 -29.10
N GLY A 5 -22.01 -3.97 -27.91
CA GLY A 5 -20.88 -4.89 -27.77
C GLY A 5 -19.52 -4.28 -28.13
N VAL A 6 -19.44 -2.96 -28.29
CA VAL A 6 -18.17 -2.28 -28.56
C VAL A 6 -17.48 -1.94 -27.26
N ALA A 7 -16.24 -2.37 -27.09
CA ALA A 7 -15.40 -2.00 -25.95
C ALA A 7 -15.09 -0.50 -26.00
N ALA A 8 -15.80 0.27 -25.21
CA ALA A 8 -15.66 1.72 -25.14
C ALA A 8 -15.83 2.18 -23.69
N TYR A 9 -14.96 3.09 -23.27
CA TYR A 9 -15.00 3.66 -21.93
C TYR A 9 -14.66 5.16 -21.97
N PRO A 10 -15.26 5.99 -21.12
CA PRO A 10 -14.89 7.41 -21.06
C PRO A 10 -13.50 7.58 -20.47
N VAL A 11 -12.81 8.62 -20.91
CA VAL A 11 -11.58 9.06 -20.22
C VAL A 11 -11.98 9.64 -18.86
N GLN A 12 -11.36 9.14 -17.80
CA GLN A 12 -11.70 9.47 -16.41
C GLN A 12 -10.55 10.17 -15.70
N ASN A 13 -10.87 11.14 -14.87
CA ASN A 13 -9.94 11.69 -13.88
C ASN A 13 -9.99 10.89 -12.56
N CYS A 14 -9.13 11.21 -11.61
CA CYS A 14 -9.07 10.47 -10.33
C CYS A 14 -10.40 10.48 -9.55
N ALA A 15 -11.17 11.57 -9.62
CA ALA A 15 -12.47 11.65 -8.95
C ALA A 15 -13.52 10.76 -9.64
N ASP A 16 -13.45 10.64 -10.96
CA ASP A 16 -14.33 9.78 -11.74
C ASP A 16 -14.01 8.31 -11.47
N LEU A 17 -12.72 7.92 -11.45
CA LEU A 17 -12.27 6.57 -11.11
C LEU A 17 -12.78 6.12 -9.74
N ARG A 18 -12.76 7.03 -8.75
CA ARG A 18 -13.25 6.75 -7.39
C ARG A 18 -14.76 6.49 -7.33
N ARG A 19 -15.52 6.97 -8.30
CA ARG A 19 -16.98 6.81 -8.40
C ARG A 19 -17.38 5.73 -9.39
N ASP A 20 -16.43 5.18 -10.10
CA ASP A 20 -16.67 4.18 -11.13
C ASP A 20 -17.25 2.90 -10.55
N GLU A 21 -18.41 2.49 -11.06
CA GLU A 21 -19.13 1.33 -10.57
C GLU A 21 -18.39 0.02 -10.88
N ASN A 22 -17.73 -0.08 -12.05
CA ASN A 22 -16.99 -1.28 -12.40
C ASN A 22 -15.76 -1.47 -11.52
N LEU A 23 -15.04 -0.38 -11.21
CA LEU A 23 -13.87 -0.44 -10.32
C LEU A 23 -14.30 -0.78 -8.89
N ARG A 24 -15.43 -0.25 -8.45
CA ARG A 24 -16.00 -0.60 -7.14
C ARG A 24 -16.42 -2.06 -7.07
N ASP A 25 -17.16 -2.55 -8.06
CA ASP A 25 -17.66 -3.93 -8.11
C ASP A 25 -16.52 -4.93 -8.30
N PHE A 26 -15.48 -4.52 -9.03
CA PHE A 26 -14.23 -5.28 -9.11
C PHE A 26 -13.47 -5.29 -7.75
N GLY A 27 -13.74 -4.36 -6.84
CA GLY A 27 -13.00 -4.21 -5.59
C GLY A 27 -11.58 -3.70 -5.82
N PHE A 28 -11.41 -2.80 -6.80
CA PHE A 28 -10.11 -2.24 -7.15
C PHE A 28 -9.53 -1.40 -6.02
N PHE A 29 -10.36 -0.58 -5.39
CA PHE A 29 -9.92 0.24 -4.26
C PHE A 29 -10.03 -0.53 -2.95
N GLN A 30 -8.93 -0.62 -2.22
CA GLN A 30 -8.88 -1.25 -0.90
C GLN A 30 -8.74 -0.18 0.18
N GLN A 31 -9.51 -0.31 1.26
CA GLN A 31 -9.37 0.55 2.43
C GLN A 31 -8.28 -0.03 3.33
N LEU A 32 -7.22 0.74 3.55
CA LEU A 32 -6.13 0.39 4.44
C LEU A 32 -6.08 1.38 5.60
N GLU A 33 -5.91 0.87 6.80
CA GLU A 33 -5.83 1.69 8.03
C GLU A 33 -4.39 2.16 8.20
N GLN A 34 -4.14 3.44 7.94
CA GLN A 34 -2.84 4.06 8.14
C GLN A 34 -2.72 4.59 9.57
N ALA A 35 -1.58 4.33 10.21
CA ALA A 35 -1.38 4.67 11.62
C ALA A 35 -1.56 6.17 11.92
N GLU A 36 -1.15 7.06 11.00
CA GLU A 36 -1.21 8.51 11.22
C GLU A 36 -2.39 9.19 10.52
N CYS A 37 -2.88 8.62 9.41
CA CYS A 37 -3.90 9.24 8.58
C CYS A 37 -5.28 8.57 8.71
N GLY A 38 -5.36 7.44 9.40
CA GLY A 38 -6.59 6.64 9.48
C GLY A 38 -6.91 5.90 8.18
N PRO A 39 -8.18 5.57 7.94
CA PRO A 39 -8.59 4.77 6.78
C PRO A 39 -8.38 5.55 5.48
N MET A 40 -7.56 5.01 4.60
CA MET A 40 -7.30 5.57 3.28
C MET A 40 -7.54 4.54 2.18
N PRO A 41 -8.10 4.96 1.05
CA PRO A 41 -8.27 4.09 -0.10
C PRO A 41 -6.99 4.02 -0.94
N TYR A 42 -6.59 2.81 -1.25
CA TYR A 42 -5.45 2.50 -2.11
C TYR A 42 -5.90 1.77 -3.37
N ASP A 43 -5.19 2.02 -4.45
CA ASP A 43 -5.37 1.29 -5.69
C ASP A 43 -4.90 -0.15 -5.51
N GLY A 44 -5.75 -1.08 -5.85
CA GLY A 44 -5.42 -2.50 -5.86
C GLY A 44 -4.78 -2.96 -7.18
N PRO A 45 -4.39 -4.22 -7.26
CA PRO A 45 -3.95 -4.81 -8.53
C PRO A 45 -5.05 -4.76 -9.59
N ALA A 46 -4.69 -4.39 -10.81
CA ALA A 46 -5.63 -4.35 -11.94
C ALA A 46 -6.04 -5.75 -12.45
N TYR A 47 -5.55 -6.80 -11.82
CA TYR A 47 -5.84 -8.20 -12.15
C TYR A 47 -6.06 -9.01 -10.87
N ARG A 48 -6.77 -10.12 -10.99
CA ARG A 48 -6.97 -11.08 -9.92
C ARG A 48 -6.31 -12.41 -10.26
N LEU A 49 -5.62 -12.97 -9.28
CA LEU A 49 -5.03 -14.30 -9.37
C LEU A 49 -5.74 -15.21 -8.36
N ASP A 50 -6.36 -16.28 -8.85
CA ASP A 50 -7.16 -17.19 -8.00
C ASP A 50 -6.31 -17.93 -6.96
N ARG A 51 -5.11 -18.36 -7.34
CA ARG A 51 -4.23 -19.15 -6.47
C ARG A 51 -3.30 -18.30 -5.60
N THR A 52 -2.98 -17.09 -6.05
CA THR A 52 -2.06 -16.17 -5.37
C THR A 52 -2.66 -14.77 -5.36
N PRO A 53 -3.77 -14.55 -4.62
CA PRO A 53 -4.40 -13.23 -4.55
C PRO A 53 -3.40 -12.20 -4.02
N GLY A 54 -3.42 -11.01 -4.63
CA GLY A 54 -2.61 -9.89 -4.14
C GLY A 54 -3.05 -9.49 -2.74
N GLN A 55 -2.09 -9.30 -1.86
CA GLN A 55 -2.31 -8.79 -0.51
C GLN A 55 -1.70 -7.42 -0.37
N GLN A 56 -2.46 -6.49 0.19
CA GLN A 56 -1.99 -5.15 0.51
C GLN A 56 -2.12 -4.93 2.02
N SER A 57 -1.14 -4.26 2.57
CA SER A 57 -1.13 -3.83 3.97
C SER A 57 -0.83 -2.35 4.06
N ALA A 58 -1.15 -1.74 5.19
CA ALA A 58 -0.78 -0.37 5.47
C ALA A 58 0.74 -0.17 5.35
N ALA A 59 1.14 1.01 4.86
CA ALA A 59 2.55 1.36 4.81
C ALA A 59 3.10 1.54 6.23
N PRO A 60 4.33 1.12 6.50
CA PRO A 60 4.97 1.38 7.79
C PRO A 60 5.26 2.87 7.97
N ASN A 61 5.27 3.33 9.21
CA ASN A 61 5.76 4.65 9.55
C ASN A 61 7.28 4.75 9.36
N LEU A 62 7.78 5.98 9.24
CA LEU A 62 9.21 6.23 9.12
C LEU A 62 9.97 5.58 10.31
N GLY A 63 10.94 4.75 9.99
CA GLY A 63 11.77 4.06 11.00
C GLY A 63 11.08 2.95 11.77
N GLN A 64 9.83 2.61 11.48
CA GLN A 64 9.06 1.61 12.23
C GLN A 64 9.75 0.24 12.36
N HIS A 65 10.45 -0.19 11.32
CA HIS A 65 11.14 -1.49 11.29
C HIS A 65 12.66 -1.38 11.42
N THR A 66 13.19 -0.22 11.76
CA THR A 66 14.64 0.02 11.84
C THR A 66 15.34 -0.98 12.78
N ASP A 67 14.83 -1.15 14.00
CA ASP A 67 15.42 -2.06 14.97
C ASP A 67 15.33 -3.52 14.54
N GLU A 68 14.20 -3.91 14.00
CA GLU A 68 13.98 -5.25 13.46
C GLU A 68 14.96 -5.56 12.33
N VAL A 69 15.06 -4.68 11.35
CA VAL A 69 15.96 -4.87 10.19
C VAL A 69 17.42 -4.92 10.63
N LEU A 70 17.86 -3.97 11.47
CA LEU A 70 19.26 -3.91 11.91
C LEU A 70 19.65 -5.09 12.80
N SER A 71 18.74 -5.57 13.64
CA SER A 71 19.02 -6.73 14.47
C SER A 71 18.93 -8.05 13.68
N SER A 72 17.90 -8.23 12.85
CA SER A 72 17.65 -9.51 12.17
C SER A 72 18.57 -9.75 10.96
N LEU A 73 18.85 -8.71 10.16
CA LEU A 73 19.65 -8.84 8.93
C LEU A 73 21.14 -8.55 9.16
N LEU A 74 21.46 -7.56 10.02
CA LEU A 74 22.85 -7.16 10.27
C LEU A 74 23.40 -7.71 11.58
N GLY A 75 22.57 -8.31 12.42
CA GLY A 75 22.98 -8.89 13.70
C GLY A 75 23.43 -7.86 14.73
N LEU A 76 23.02 -6.58 14.59
CA LEU A 76 23.38 -5.53 15.51
C LEU A 76 22.67 -5.73 16.86
N SER A 77 23.42 -5.56 17.95
CA SER A 77 22.85 -5.55 19.29
C SER A 77 22.06 -4.25 19.55
N ALA A 78 21.13 -4.30 20.49
CA ALA A 78 20.37 -3.11 20.93
C ALA A 78 21.27 -1.96 21.39
N ALA A 79 22.45 -2.25 21.96
CA ALA A 79 23.41 -1.23 22.35
C ALA A 79 24.04 -0.52 21.14
N GLN A 80 24.38 -1.28 20.09
CA GLN A 80 24.93 -0.71 18.86
C GLN A 80 23.88 0.14 18.12
N ILE A 81 22.64 -0.33 18.04
CA ILE A 81 21.54 0.42 17.42
C ILE A 81 21.29 1.74 18.18
N ARG A 82 21.34 1.70 19.51
CA ARG A 82 21.19 2.88 20.33
C ARG A 82 22.33 3.89 20.11
N ALA A 83 23.58 3.43 20.04
CA ALA A 83 24.71 4.29 19.73
C ALA A 83 24.56 4.98 18.38
N LEU A 84 24.08 4.26 17.34
CA LEU A 84 23.82 4.85 16.03
C LEU A 84 22.71 5.92 16.06
N ARG A 85 21.73 5.79 16.95
CA ARG A 85 20.73 6.83 17.17
C ARG A 85 21.31 8.05 17.88
N ASP A 86 22.10 7.82 18.90
CA ASP A 86 22.76 8.91 19.67
C ASP A 86 23.70 9.71 18.76
N ASP A 87 24.32 9.06 17.78
CA ASP A 87 25.17 9.68 16.76
C ASP A 87 24.38 10.31 15.59
N ASN A 88 23.04 10.32 15.65
CA ASN A 88 22.13 10.80 14.58
C ASN A 88 22.32 10.13 13.21
N VAL A 89 22.77 8.88 13.18
CA VAL A 89 22.86 8.06 11.97
C VAL A 89 21.49 7.42 11.63
N LEU A 90 20.68 7.18 12.66
CA LEU A 90 19.35 6.59 12.57
C LEU A 90 18.26 7.57 13.04
N TYR A 91 17.08 7.43 12.46
CA TYR A 91 15.87 8.13 12.90
C TYR A 91 15.12 7.34 13.97
#